data_3f859a2dac98e6a3f33878db3cd9f0ef
#
_entry.id   3f859a2dac98e6a3f33878db3cd9f0ef
#
_cell.length_a   1.000
_cell.length_b   1.000
_cell.length_c   1.000
_cell.angle_alpha   90.00
_cell.angle_beta   90.00
_cell.angle_gamma   90.00
#
_symmetry.space_group_name_H-M   'P 1'
#
loop_
_entity.id
_entity.type
_entity.pdbx_description
1 polymer ?
#
loop_
_entity_poly.entity_id
_entity_poly.type
_entity_poly.pdbx_seq_one_letter_code
_entity_poly.pdbx_strand_id
1 'polypeptide(L)' 'MAAKTEKGLKQEIVNLFPVRLRQILEALPLDFARLEEIRLRCGQPILFRIAGKEMGITGSGDLTELGSSGKLENWEKLE' A
#
# COMPACT_ATOMS: atom_id res chain seq x y z
N MET A 1 -18.79 -18.05 -8.64
CA MET A 1 -17.42 -18.01 -8.15
C MET A 1 -17.41 -17.51 -6.71
N ALA A 2 -16.73 -18.20 -5.85
CA ALA A 2 -16.66 -17.79 -4.45
C ALA A 2 -15.91 -16.47 -4.29
N ALA A 3 -16.42 -15.58 -3.46
CA ALA A 3 -15.72 -14.36 -3.13
C ALA A 3 -14.42 -14.70 -2.37
N LYS A 4 -13.36 -13.99 -2.69
CA LYS A 4 -12.11 -14.18 -1.97
C LYS A 4 -12.22 -13.61 -0.57
N THR A 5 -11.61 -14.28 0.39
CA THR A 5 -11.49 -13.74 1.73
C THR A 5 -10.55 -12.54 1.69
N GLU A 6 -10.69 -11.65 2.66
CA GLU A 6 -9.79 -10.50 2.79
C GLU A 6 -8.33 -10.93 2.81
N LYS A 7 -8.02 -12.02 3.52
CA LYS A 7 -6.67 -12.57 3.60
C LYS A 7 -6.17 -13.03 2.23
N GLY A 8 -7.01 -13.69 1.43
CA GLY A 8 -6.64 -14.14 0.10
C GLY A 8 -6.40 -12.99 -0.85
N LEU A 9 -7.24 -11.95 -0.78
CA LEU A 9 -7.09 -10.75 -1.58
C LEU A 9 -5.80 -10.01 -1.23
N LYS A 10 -5.52 -9.86 0.04
CA LYS A 10 -4.28 -9.25 0.51
C LYS A 10 -3.06 -9.97 -0.04
N GLN A 11 -3.05 -11.30 0.04
CA GLN A 11 -1.90 -12.08 -0.40
C GLN A 11 -1.66 -11.95 -1.90
N GLU A 12 -2.71 -11.91 -2.70
CA GLU A 12 -2.58 -11.72 -4.14
C GLU A 12 -1.99 -10.36 -4.49
N ILE A 13 -2.45 -9.30 -3.84
CA ILE A 13 -1.96 -7.95 -4.08
C ILE A 13 -0.50 -7.84 -3.64
N VAL A 14 -0.19 -8.31 -2.45
CA VAL A 14 1.15 -8.23 -1.87
C VAL A 14 2.17 -8.98 -2.72
N ASN A 15 1.79 -10.11 -3.30
CA ASN A 15 2.67 -10.90 -4.13
C ASN A 15 3.09 -10.23 -5.44
N LEU A 16 2.42 -9.14 -5.82
CA LEU A 16 2.80 -8.38 -7.01
C LEU A 16 4.05 -7.51 -6.79
N PHE A 17 4.48 -7.35 -5.55
CA PHE A 17 5.56 -6.43 -5.21
C PHE A 17 6.87 -7.16 -4.87
N PRO A 18 8.02 -6.47 -5.00
CA PRO A 18 9.30 -7.03 -4.55
C PRO A 18 9.27 -7.41 -3.07
N VAL A 19 10.14 -8.33 -2.69
CA VAL A 19 10.13 -8.95 -1.36
C VAL A 19 10.12 -7.94 -0.23
N ARG A 20 10.99 -6.93 -0.28
CA ARG A 20 11.08 -5.95 0.80
C ARG A 20 9.82 -5.09 0.93
N LEU A 21 9.32 -4.60 -0.21
CA LEU A 21 8.08 -3.83 -0.23
C LEU A 21 6.91 -4.69 0.21
N ARG A 22 6.92 -5.97 -0.15
CA ARG A 22 5.92 -6.94 0.29
C ARG A 22 5.89 -7.05 1.81
N GLN A 23 7.05 -7.12 2.44
CA GLN A 23 7.15 -7.18 3.90
C GLN A 23 6.57 -5.94 4.56
N ILE A 24 6.84 -4.76 4.00
CA ILE A 24 6.27 -3.50 4.48
C ILE A 24 4.75 -3.54 4.37
N LEU A 25 4.22 -3.95 3.22
CA LEU A 25 2.78 -3.99 2.99
C LEU A 25 2.08 -4.97 3.92
N GLU A 26 2.71 -6.09 4.22
CA GLU A 26 2.13 -7.07 5.16
C GLU A 26 2.04 -6.54 6.58
N ALA A 27 2.98 -5.69 6.97
CA ALA A 27 3.01 -5.10 8.31
C ALA A 27 2.07 -3.90 8.46
N LEU A 28 1.63 -3.29 7.36
CA LEU A 28 0.79 -2.10 7.41
C LEU A 28 -0.66 -2.43 7.77
N PRO A 29 -1.34 -1.54 8.51
CA PRO A 29 -2.76 -1.72 8.83
C PRO A 29 -3.66 -1.31 7.65
N LEU A 30 -3.43 -1.92 6.48
CA LEU A 30 -4.22 -1.66 5.28
C LEU A 30 -5.50 -2.48 5.28
N ASP A 31 -6.62 -1.80 5.03
CA ASP A 31 -7.89 -2.48 4.84
C ASP A 31 -8.04 -2.87 3.37
N PHE A 32 -7.55 -4.04 3.03
CA PHE A 32 -7.57 -4.53 1.66
C PHE A 32 -8.98 -4.76 1.13
N ALA A 33 -9.96 -4.96 2.01
CA ALA A 33 -11.35 -5.12 1.59
C ALA A 33 -11.94 -3.82 1.06
N ARG A 34 -11.41 -2.67 1.49
CA ARG A 34 -11.86 -1.35 1.05
C ARG A 34 -10.92 -0.68 0.07
N LEU A 35 -9.89 -1.40 -0.37
CA LEU A 35 -8.92 -0.88 -1.31
C LEU A 35 -9.56 -0.68 -2.67
N GLU A 36 -9.52 0.55 -3.16
CA GLU A 36 -10.13 0.91 -4.44
C GLU A 36 -9.10 1.01 -5.57
N GLU A 37 -7.90 1.49 -5.25
CA GLU A 37 -6.87 1.72 -6.25
C GLU A 37 -5.48 1.70 -5.63
N ILE A 38 -4.52 1.21 -6.40
CA ILE A 38 -3.09 1.32 -6.07
C ILE A 38 -2.42 2.01 -7.25
N ARG A 39 -1.67 3.08 -6.96
CA ARG A 39 -0.87 3.77 -7.97
C ARG A 39 0.61 3.56 -7.71
N LEU A 40 1.30 3.09 -8.73
CA LEU A 40 2.73 2.85 -8.64
C LEU A 40 3.40 3.47 -9.87
N ARG A 41 4.16 4.54 -9.66
CA ARG A 41 4.86 5.25 -10.73
C ARG A 41 6.32 5.44 -10.37
N CYS A 42 7.20 5.36 -11.37
CA CYS A 42 8.63 5.57 -11.16
C CYS A 42 8.90 6.95 -10.57
N GLY A 43 9.76 7.00 -9.54
CA GLY A 43 10.13 8.25 -8.90
C GLY A 43 9.08 8.85 -8.00
N GLN A 44 7.99 8.15 -7.74
CA GLN A 44 6.86 8.65 -6.97
C GLN A 44 6.56 7.74 -5.77
N PRO A 45 5.90 8.27 -4.73
CA PRO A 45 5.40 7.41 -3.65
C PRO A 45 4.35 6.44 -4.17
N ILE A 46 4.27 5.26 -3.55
CA ILE A 46 3.14 4.38 -3.78
C ILE A 46 1.92 4.99 -3.11
N LEU A 47 0.80 5.04 -3.81
CA LEU A 47 -0.44 5.61 -3.29
C LEU A 47 -1.55 4.56 -3.31
N PHE A 48 -2.34 4.57 -2.24
CA PHE A 48 -3.50 3.69 -2.10
C PHE A 48 -4.75 4.54 -1.94
N ARG A 49 -5.82 4.18 -2.62
CA ARG A 49 -7.13 4.76 -2.33
C ARG A 49 -7.93 3.74 -1.54
N ILE A 50 -8.27 4.09 -0.30
CA ILE A 50 -8.97 3.21 0.61
C ILE A 50 -10.15 3.97 1.19
N ALA A 51 -11.37 3.48 0.96
CA ALA A 51 -12.61 4.11 1.45
C ALA A 51 -12.67 5.61 1.11
N GLY A 52 -12.28 5.97 -0.10
CA GLY A 52 -12.30 7.35 -0.58
C GLY A 52 -11.13 8.23 -0.14
N LYS A 53 -10.20 7.69 0.64
CA LYS A 53 -9.03 8.45 1.12
C LYS A 53 -7.77 7.98 0.42
N GLU A 54 -6.89 8.92 0.11
CA GLU A 54 -5.58 8.59 -0.46
C GLU A 54 -4.54 8.46 0.64
N MET A 55 -3.83 7.35 0.65
CA MET A 55 -2.82 7.01 1.64
C MET A 55 -1.49 6.69 0.96
N GLY A 56 -0.40 6.88 1.67
CA GLY A 56 0.93 6.55 1.17
C GLY A 56 1.80 5.99 2.27
N ILE A 57 3.05 5.67 1.93
CA ILE A 57 4.01 5.08 2.87
C ILE A 57 5.13 6.07 3.13
N THR A 58 5.44 6.31 4.41
CA THR A 58 6.55 7.17 4.82
C THR A 58 7.88 6.45 4.67
N GLY A 59 8.99 7.20 4.79
CA GLY A 59 10.33 6.62 4.75
C GLY A 59 10.61 5.59 5.84
N SER A 60 9.87 5.66 6.94
CA SER A 60 9.99 4.67 8.03
C SER A 60 9.09 3.45 7.83
N GLY A 61 8.34 3.40 6.74
CA GLY A 61 7.46 2.26 6.44
C GLY A 61 6.07 2.35 7.04
N ASP A 62 5.65 3.53 7.47
CA ASP A 62 4.34 3.74 8.08
C ASP A 62 3.32 4.26 7.07
N LEU A 63 2.06 3.89 7.28
CA LEU A 63 0.96 4.37 6.46
C LEU A 63 0.54 5.77 6.93
N THR A 64 0.39 6.70 5.99
CA THR A 64 -0.07 8.05 6.31
C THR A 64 -1.00 8.57 5.22
N GLU A 65 -1.91 9.46 5.60
CA GLU A 65 -2.85 10.06 4.67
C GLU A 65 -2.14 11.13 3.82
N LEU A 66 -2.45 11.18 2.53
CA LEU A 66 -1.90 12.19 1.64
C LEU A 66 -2.34 13.59 2.10
N GLY A 67 -1.39 14.50 2.19
CA GLY A 67 -1.66 15.86 2.65
C GLY A 67 -1.51 16.05 4.16
N SER A 68 -1.26 14.97 4.92
CA SER A 68 -0.95 15.10 6.34
C SER A 68 0.52 15.50 6.51
N SER A 69 0.95 15.69 7.75
CA SER A 69 2.33 16.10 8.05
C SER A 69 3.37 15.02 7.74
N GLY A 70 2.95 13.77 7.55
CA GLY A 70 3.85 12.68 7.22
C GLY A 70 4.37 12.80 5.79
N LYS A 71 5.69 12.72 5.63
CA LYS A 71 6.32 12.80 4.32
C LYS A 71 6.35 11.45 3.64
N LEU A 72 5.75 11.36 2.44
CA LEU A 72 5.73 10.13 1.68
C LEU A 72 7.08 9.88 1.01
N GLU A 73 7.48 8.61 0.97
CA GLU A 73 8.74 8.21 0.36
C GLU A 73 8.48 7.57 -1.01
N ASN A 74 9.44 7.77 -1.94
CA ASN A 74 9.44 7.07 -3.21
C ASN A 74 9.47 5.56 -2.96
N TRP A 75 8.55 4.82 -3.56
CA TRP A 75 8.43 3.38 -3.33
C TRP A 75 9.71 2.61 -3.69
N GLU A 76 10.47 3.11 -4.67
CA GLU A 76 11.71 2.47 -5.08
C GLU A 76 12.78 2.50 -3.99
N LYS A 77 12.72 3.48 -3.09
CA LYS A 77 13.63 3.56 -1.95
C LYS A 77 13.20 2.67 -0.80
N LEU A 78 11.99 2.14 -0.85
CA LEU A 78 11.48 1.21 0.16
C LEU A 78 11.84 -0.24 -0.15
N GLU A 79 12.37 -0.49 -1.31
CA GLU A 79 12.83 -1.83 -1.69
C GLU A 79 14.09 -2.26 -0.96
#